data_7b96bbc47895f544cf461d89fafc7085
#
_entry.id   7b96bbc47895f544cf461d89fafc7085
#
_cell.length_a   1.000
_cell.length_b   1.000
_cell.length_c   1.000
_cell.angle_alpha   90.00
_cell.angle_beta   90.00
_cell.angle_gamma   90.00
#
_symmetry.space_group_name_H-M   'P 1'
#
loop_
_entity.id
_entity.type
_entity.pdbx_description
1 polymer ?
#
loop_
_entity_poly.entity_id
_entity_poly.type
_entity_poly.pdbx_seq_one_letter_code
_entity_poly.pdbx_strand_id
1 'polypeptide(L)'
;MTVKTVLLVVGVLAASGAVARTPNYDEAKVAPYTLEDPLTFADGRKLKDPSEWPARRAEIVRIFEREMFGRTPPPPEAVVTELFEEGVTLDGLGIRRQYHMWFRKDKTGPRVDWILFLPNRITDLAPRREKGRLVCENAEKCPVILFLNYRGNHELATDPEIPVQQGWCRHGKAYAIENNRASEKTRGRARRTDTSSPFPLETVLARGYAVMSACYCEMSPDVDVRQGDDEAFAYTGLFELWPKRDPDATDNITAIGAWAWGLSRGLDLAFTIPEIDAAKSVATGCSRLAKTPLLACSRDERFAVCVPNQTGGGGVPLAKRDFGENVSTEMASFPHWYCRAYAKYVDNEQAMAFDQHLLVASIAPRPVLVEGFNSGWFDTKGEWLACVAASPAWEFLGRPGLPKGDFPANFDTRCIGPYLGYVRRGGQHGMTGYDWNWLLDFADRAFAR
;
A
#
# COMPACT_ATOMS: atom_id res chain seq x y z
N MET A 1 -51.27 -25.77 37.17
CA MET A 1 -50.12 -25.87 36.27
C MET A 1 -50.04 -24.62 35.41
N THR A 2 -49.18 -23.70 35.78
CA THR A 2 -49.08 -22.36 35.16
C THR A 2 -47.88 -22.40 34.21
N VAL A 3 -48.14 -22.28 32.90
CA VAL A 3 -47.10 -22.21 31.89
C VAL A 3 -46.51 -20.81 31.88
N LYS A 4 -45.22 -20.67 32.23
CA LYS A 4 -44.47 -19.43 32.09
C LYS A 4 -43.96 -19.34 30.67
N THR A 5 -44.48 -18.40 29.91
CA THR A 5 -44.00 -17.98 28.60
C THR A 5 -42.70 -17.18 28.79
N VAL A 6 -41.58 -17.71 28.33
CA VAL A 6 -40.32 -16.96 28.27
C VAL A 6 -40.32 -16.23 26.91
N LEU A 7 -40.46 -14.91 26.99
CA LEU A 7 -40.18 -14.04 25.81
C LEU A 7 -38.70 -13.95 25.60
N LEU A 8 -38.21 -14.56 24.49
CA LEU A 8 -36.87 -14.35 23.97
C LEU A 8 -36.88 -13.00 23.22
N VAL A 9 -36.32 -11.96 23.82
CA VAL A 9 -36.06 -10.70 23.12
C VAL A 9 -34.81 -10.91 22.29
N VAL A 10 -35.00 -11.21 21.02
CA VAL A 10 -33.94 -11.15 20.00
C VAL A 10 -33.71 -9.67 19.70
N GLY A 11 -32.68 -9.10 20.28
CA GLY A 11 -32.18 -7.76 19.92
C GLY A 11 -31.64 -7.80 18.51
N VAL A 12 -32.42 -7.40 17.53
CA VAL A 12 -31.94 -7.04 16.20
C VAL A 12 -31.17 -5.74 16.37
N LEU A 13 -29.83 -5.83 16.45
CA LEU A 13 -28.96 -4.68 16.21
C LEU A 13 -29.16 -4.29 14.74
N ALA A 14 -30.05 -3.33 14.50
CA ALA A 14 -30.12 -2.63 13.24
C ALA A 14 -28.74 -1.96 13.04
N ALA A 15 -27.99 -2.44 12.06
CA ALA A 15 -26.86 -1.72 11.51
C ALA A 15 -27.43 -0.39 10.96
N SER A 16 -27.35 0.68 11.76
CA SER A 16 -27.60 2.04 11.29
C SER A 16 -26.51 2.32 10.26
N GLY A 17 -26.83 2.26 8.97
CA GLY A 17 -25.96 2.75 7.92
C GLY A 17 -25.61 4.21 8.26
N ALA A 18 -24.44 4.43 8.79
CA ALA A 18 -23.96 5.77 9.08
C ALA A 18 -23.89 6.52 7.74
N VAL A 19 -24.67 7.58 7.62
CA VAL A 19 -24.60 8.47 6.45
C VAL A 19 -23.29 9.23 6.58
N ALA A 20 -22.41 9.04 5.59
CA ALA A 20 -21.13 9.74 5.57
C ALA A 20 -21.36 11.26 5.63
N ARG A 21 -20.59 11.93 6.47
CA ARG A 21 -20.59 13.39 6.53
C ARG A 21 -20.10 13.97 5.19
N THR A 22 -20.73 15.08 4.77
CA THR A 22 -20.30 15.80 3.56
C THR A 22 -18.85 16.30 3.73
N PRO A 23 -17.92 15.95 2.82
CA PRO A 23 -16.54 16.40 2.90
C PRO A 23 -16.40 17.92 2.84
N ASN A 24 -15.48 18.47 3.61
CA ASN A 24 -15.06 19.86 3.52
C ASN A 24 -14.04 20.06 2.39
N TYR A 25 -14.21 21.08 1.56
CA TYR A 25 -13.29 21.49 0.49
C TYR A 25 -12.84 22.94 0.62
N ASP A 26 -13.16 23.60 1.74
CA ASP A 26 -12.87 25.00 1.99
C ASP A 26 -11.80 25.10 3.11
N GLU A 27 -10.62 25.57 2.74
CA GLU A 27 -9.51 25.77 3.70
C GLU A 27 -9.87 26.68 4.88
N ALA A 28 -10.76 27.65 4.66
CA ALA A 28 -11.20 28.57 5.71
C ALA A 28 -12.05 27.88 6.78
N LYS A 29 -12.56 26.68 6.49
CA LYS A 29 -13.36 25.86 7.44
C LYS A 29 -12.53 24.81 8.16
N VAL A 30 -11.24 24.69 7.85
CA VAL A 30 -10.35 23.81 8.60
C VAL A 30 -10.20 24.38 10.01
N ALA A 31 -10.68 23.63 10.99
CA ALA A 31 -10.57 24.04 12.39
C ALA A 31 -9.10 24.01 12.85
N PRO A 32 -8.71 24.84 13.82
CA PRO A 32 -7.40 24.72 14.46
C PRO A 32 -7.21 23.30 15.03
N TYR A 33 -6.04 22.72 14.80
CA TYR A 33 -5.67 21.39 15.29
C TYR A 33 -4.24 21.41 15.82
N THR A 34 -3.91 20.44 16.66
CA THR A 34 -2.55 20.19 17.15
C THR A 34 -2.10 18.81 16.73
N LEU A 35 -0.83 18.68 16.37
CA LEU A 35 -0.20 17.42 16.02
C LEU A 35 0.73 16.96 17.12
N GLU A 36 0.77 15.67 17.36
CA GLU A 36 1.70 15.03 18.26
C GLU A 36 3.13 15.15 17.73
N ASP A 37 4.07 15.51 18.60
CA ASP A 37 5.49 15.56 18.24
C ASP A 37 6.01 14.13 18.00
N PRO A 38 6.56 13.80 16.82
CA PRO A 38 7.10 12.47 16.54
C PRO A 38 8.24 12.08 17.50
N LEU A 39 8.91 13.05 18.14
CA LEU A 39 10.01 12.83 19.06
C LEU A 39 9.57 12.77 20.54
N THR A 40 8.28 12.72 20.82
CA THR A 40 7.74 12.65 22.17
C THR A 40 6.93 11.36 22.35
N PHE A 41 7.28 10.54 23.35
CA PHE A 41 6.52 9.34 23.72
C PHE A 41 5.12 9.70 24.21
N ALA A 42 4.20 8.73 24.19
CA ALA A 42 2.83 8.92 24.65
C ALA A 42 2.72 9.31 26.15
N ASP A 43 3.74 9.02 26.94
CA ASP A 43 3.87 9.43 28.34
C ASP A 43 4.38 10.89 28.52
N GLY A 44 4.64 11.61 27.44
CA GLY A 44 5.15 12.97 27.43
C GLY A 44 6.68 13.11 27.49
N ARG A 45 7.42 12.01 27.60
CA ARG A 45 8.89 12.01 27.63
C ARG A 45 9.44 12.26 26.22
N LYS A 46 10.28 13.28 26.08
CA LYS A 46 10.97 13.57 24.80
C LYS A 46 12.21 12.69 24.61
N LEU A 47 12.43 12.28 23.36
CA LEU A 47 13.68 11.63 22.99
C LEU A 47 14.86 12.58 23.20
N LYS A 48 15.96 12.03 23.71
CA LYS A 48 17.20 12.78 23.94
C LYS A 48 18.34 12.33 23.03
N ASP A 49 18.30 11.07 22.61
CA ASP A 49 19.36 10.43 21.82
C ASP A 49 18.75 9.58 20.69
N PRO A 50 19.36 9.59 19.48
CA PRO A 50 18.89 8.77 18.34
C PRO A 50 18.72 7.28 18.64
N SER A 51 19.46 6.72 19.61
CA SER A 51 19.30 5.31 20.03
C SER A 51 17.94 4.99 20.67
N GLU A 52 17.19 6.01 21.12
CA GLU A 52 15.83 5.85 21.64
C GLU A 52 14.78 5.74 20.52
N TRP A 53 15.13 6.13 19.28
CA TRP A 53 14.21 6.13 18.15
C TRP A 53 13.54 4.77 17.88
N PRO A 54 14.24 3.62 17.90
CA PRO A 54 13.58 2.33 17.69
C PRO A 54 12.43 2.06 18.68
N ALA A 55 12.56 2.48 19.94
CA ALA A 55 11.52 2.34 20.95
C ALA A 55 10.31 3.24 20.65
N ARG A 56 10.54 4.51 20.27
CA ARG A 56 9.49 5.44 19.87
C ARG A 56 8.79 5.00 18.59
N ARG A 57 9.54 4.58 17.58
CA ARG A 57 9.01 4.00 16.35
C ARG A 57 8.08 2.82 16.64
N ALA A 58 8.53 1.88 17.49
CA ALA A 58 7.71 0.75 17.88
C ALA A 58 6.42 1.17 18.62
N GLU A 59 6.48 2.23 19.43
CA GLU A 59 5.28 2.80 20.07
C GLU A 59 4.32 3.39 19.03
N ILE A 60 4.82 4.14 18.04
CA ILE A 60 4.01 4.68 16.94
C ILE A 60 3.32 3.55 16.19
N VAL A 61 4.05 2.50 15.79
CA VAL A 61 3.46 1.34 15.11
C VAL A 61 2.34 0.72 15.94
N ARG A 62 2.55 0.51 17.25
CA ARG A 62 1.51 -0.03 18.14
C ARG A 62 0.29 0.89 18.29
N ILE A 63 0.47 2.21 18.20
CA ILE A 63 -0.67 3.16 18.20
C ILE A 63 -1.53 2.90 16.96
N PHE A 64 -0.94 2.83 15.76
CA PHE A 64 -1.68 2.56 14.53
C PHE A 64 -2.29 1.15 14.51
N GLU A 65 -1.65 0.15 15.11
CA GLU A 65 -2.22 -1.19 15.27
C GLU A 65 -3.48 -1.18 16.14
N ARG A 66 -3.42 -0.52 17.28
CA ARG A 66 -4.53 -0.48 18.22
C ARG A 66 -5.68 0.41 17.75
N GLU A 67 -5.38 1.52 17.09
CA GLU A 67 -6.33 2.59 16.84
C GLU A 67 -6.88 2.62 15.41
N MET A 68 -6.17 2.03 14.42
CA MET A 68 -6.53 2.24 13.03
C MET A 68 -6.44 0.98 12.15
N PHE A 69 -5.27 0.37 12.00
CA PHE A 69 -5.04 -0.72 11.03
C PHE A 69 -5.13 -2.12 11.60
N GLY A 70 -5.44 -2.25 12.91
CA GLY A 70 -5.48 -3.53 13.59
C GLY A 70 -4.09 -4.13 13.82
N ARG A 71 -4.06 -5.19 14.60
CA ARG A 71 -2.83 -5.92 14.95
C ARG A 71 -2.05 -6.36 13.72
N THR A 72 -0.73 -6.29 13.77
CA THR A 72 0.11 -6.91 12.76
C THR A 72 -0.14 -8.42 12.73
N PRO A 73 -0.46 -9.01 11.56
CA PRO A 73 -0.60 -10.44 11.46
C PRO A 73 0.70 -11.16 11.84
N PRO A 74 0.62 -12.33 12.51
CA PRO A 74 1.81 -13.09 12.86
C PRO A 74 2.56 -13.56 11.61
N PRO A 75 3.86 -13.88 11.74
CA PRO A 75 4.60 -14.51 10.66
C PRO A 75 3.93 -15.82 10.23
N PRO A 76 4.04 -16.22 8.95
CA PRO A 76 3.47 -17.46 8.47
C PRO A 76 4.24 -18.66 9.04
N GLU A 77 3.62 -19.85 9.04
CA GLU A 77 4.31 -21.10 9.37
C GLU A 77 5.50 -21.33 8.43
N ALA A 78 5.30 -21.07 7.14
CA ALA A 78 6.33 -21.12 6.11
C ALA A 78 5.96 -20.19 4.96
N VAL A 79 6.94 -19.77 4.16
CA VAL A 79 6.72 -19.19 2.83
C VAL A 79 7.22 -20.23 1.83
N VAL A 80 6.27 -20.88 1.15
CA VAL A 80 6.58 -21.91 0.14
C VAL A 80 6.24 -21.35 -1.22
N THR A 81 7.22 -21.29 -2.12
CA THR A 81 7.05 -20.75 -3.47
C THR A 81 7.32 -21.79 -4.52
N GLU A 82 6.59 -21.73 -5.62
CA GLU A 82 6.76 -22.57 -6.79
C GLU A 82 6.74 -21.72 -8.06
N LEU A 83 7.82 -21.75 -8.82
CA LEU A 83 7.84 -21.18 -10.16
C LEU A 83 7.03 -22.09 -11.09
N PHE A 84 5.87 -21.62 -11.57
CA PHE A 84 5.01 -22.42 -12.44
C PHE A 84 5.09 -22.02 -13.91
N GLU A 85 5.56 -20.79 -14.20
CA GLU A 85 5.74 -20.32 -15.58
C GLU A 85 6.95 -19.37 -15.67
N GLU A 86 7.66 -19.46 -16.78
CA GLU A 86 8.78 -18.58 -17.12
C GLU A 86 8.84 -18.36 -18.62
N GLY A 87 8.87 -17.11 -19.07
CA GLY A 87 8.93 -16.74 -20.48
C GLY A 87 9.70 -15.45 -20.72
N VAL A 88 10.04 -15.23 -21.98
CA VAL A 88 10.54 -13.94 -22.47
C VAL A 88 9.36 -12.99 -22.63
N THR A 89 9.53 -11.72 -22.27
CA THR A 89 8.51 -10.69 -22.40
C THR A 89 9.05 -9.45 -23.11
N LEU A 90 8.16 -8.64 -23.68
CA LEU A 90 8.50 -7.37 -24.33
C LEU A 90 9.63 -7.51 -25.37
N ASP A 91 9.49 -8.48 -26.27
CA ASP A 91 10.44 -8.73 -27.37
C ASP A 91 11.91 -8.89 -26.92
N GLY A 92 12.11 -9.45 -25.71
CA GLY A 92 13.43 -9.70 -25.16
C GLY A 92 13.94 -8.66 -24.16
N LEU A 93 13.19 -7.57 -23.91
CA LEU A 93 13.55 -6.55 -22.91
C LEU A 93 13.57 -7.12 -21.50
N GLY A 94 12.84 -8.21 -21.25
CA GLY A 94 12.79 -8.85 -19.95
C GLY A 94 12.43 -10.32 -19.94
N ILE A 95 12.56 -10.92 -18.76
CA ILE A 95 12.07 -12.26 -18.44
C ILE A 95 10.87 -12.08 -17.50
N ARG A 96 9.78 -12.78 -17.85
CA ARG A 96 8.63 -12.96 -16.98
C ARG A 96 8.79 -14.24 -16.19
N ARG A 97 8.51 -14.21 -14.89
CA ARG A 97 8.37 -15.39 -14.03
C ARG A 97 7.10 -15.29 -13.22
N GLN A 98 6.40 -16.39 -13.04
CA GLN A 98 5.17 -16.46 -12.27
C GLN A 98 5.30 -17.51 -11.18
N TYR A 99 4.93 -17.11 -9.96
CA TYR A 99 5.09 -17.92 -8.76
C TYR A 99 3.76 -18.11 -8.05
N HIS A 100 3.47 -19.36 -7.67
CA HIS A 100 2.52 -19.63 -6.60
C HIS A 100 3.21 -19.46 -5.25
N MET A 101 2.54 -18.84 -4.28
CA MET A 101 3.04 -18.66 -2.92
C MET A 101 2.00 -19.14 -1.93
N TRP A 102 2.40 -20.06 -1.06
CA TRP A 102 1.61 -20.57 0.07
C TRP A 102 2.29 -20.24 1.39
N PHE A 103 1.52 -20.29 2.49
CA PHE A 103 1.95 -19.86 3.81
C PHE A 103 1.97 -21.00 4.83
N ARG A 104 1.77 -22.25 4.37
CA ARG A 104 1.91 -23.49 5.12
C ARG A 104 2.82 -24.47 4.36
N LYS A 105 3.55 -25.31 5.10
CA LYS A 105 4.53 -26.26 4.51
C LYS A 105 3.91 -27.25 3.54
N ASP A 106 2.66 -27.67 3.80
CA ASP A 106 1.91 -28.62 2.99
C ASP A 106 1.20 -27.97 1.79
N LYS A 107 1.41 -26.68 1.56
CA LYS A 107 0.76 -25.90 0.50
C LYS A 107 -0.77 -25.85 0.59
N THR A 108 -1.34 -26.08 1.77
CA THR A 108 -2.80 -25.92 1.99
C THR A 108 -3.17 -24.46 2.32
N GLY A 109 -4.45 -24.12 2.16
CA GLY A 109 -4.99 -22.81 2.48
C GLY A 109 -4.78 -21.77 1.38
N PRO A 110 -4.78 -20.48 1.71
CA PRO A 110 -4.73 -19.42 0.72
C PRO A 110 -3.41 -19.39 -0.04
N ARG A 111 -3.52 -19.06 -1.32
CA ARG A 111 -2.40 -18.89 -2.26
C ARG A 111 -2.42 -17.49 -2.82
N VAL A 112 -1.26 -16.89 -2.97
CA VAL A 112 -1.07 -15.61 -3.67
C VAL A 112 -0.17 -15.85 -4.88
N ASP A 113 -0.62 -15.38 -6.04
CA ASP A 113 0.10 -15.54 -7.30
C ASP A 113 0.92 -14.28 -7.60
N TRP A 114 2.25 -14.43 -7.56
CA TRP A 114 3.19 -13.35 -7.84
C TRP A 114 3.67 -13.40 -9.27
N ILE A 115 3.72 -12.22 -9.92
CA ILE A 115 4.43 -12.03 -11.18
C ILE A 115 5.70 -11.22 -10.92
N LEU A 116 6.77 -11.65 -11.59
CA LEU A 116 8.07 -10.97 -11.61
C LEU A 116 8.45 -10.68 -13.04
N PHE A 117 8.84 -9.45 -13.31
CA PHE A 117 9.51 -9.03 -14.53
C PHE A 117 10.96 -8.66 -14.19
N LEU A 118 11.91 -9.37 -14.76
CA LEU A 118 13.35 -9.11 -14.63
C LEU A 118 13.85 -8.34 -15.85
N PRO A 119 14.63 -7.26 -15.70
CA PRO A 119 15.21 -6.56 -16.84
C PRO A 119 16.27 -7.43 -17.51
N ASN A 120 16.30 -7.39 -18.84
CA ASN A 120 17.42 -7.84 -19.64
C ASN A 120 18.23 -6.61 -20.05
N ARG A 121 19.35 -6.37 -19.38
CA ARG A 121 20.17 -5.16 -19.59
C ARG A 121 21.04 -5.23 -20.82
N ILE A 122 21.29 -6.43 -21.35
CA ILE A 122 22.08 -6.63 -22.54
C ILE A 122 21.12 -6.71 -23.73
N THR A 123 20.89 -5.56 -24.36
CA THR A 123 19.88 -5.37 -25.41
C THR A 123 20.17 -6.16 -26.69
N ASP A 124 21.40 -6.62 -26.89
CA ASP A 124 21.81 -7.31 -28.11
C ASP A 124 21.76 -8.85 -28.03
N LEU A 125 21.52 -9.39 -26.82
CA LEU A 125 21.43 -10.83 -26.59
C LEU A 125 20.06 -11.19 -26.03
N ALA A 126 19.33 -12.02 -26.79
CA ALA A 126 18.09 -12.61 -26.29
C ALA A 126 18.38 -13.41 -24.99
N PRO A 127 17.44 -13.40 -23.99
CA PRO A 127 17.56 -14.25 -22.80
C PRO A 127 17.81 -15.71 -23.23
N ARG A 128 18.83 -16.33 -22.65
CA ARG A 128 19.20 -17.72 -22.95
C ARG A 128 18.76 -18.67 -21.86
N ARG A 129 18.67 -19.97 -22.17
CA ARG A 129 18.38 -21.01 -21.18
C ARG A 129 19.67 -21.65 -20.66
N GLU A 130 19.84 -21.60 -19.33
CA GLU A 130 20.88 -22.34 -18.62
C GLU A 130 20.23 -23.29 -17.60
N LYS A 131 20.57 -24.56 -17.66
CA LYS A 131 19.99 -25.61 -16.79
C LYS A 131 18.45 -25.55 -16.72
N GLY A 132 17.82 -25.27 -17.88
CA GLY A 132 16.36 -25.19 -18.00
C GLY A 132 15.73 -23.86 -17.59
N ARG A 133 16.50 -22.91 -17.04
CA ARG A 133 16.01 -21.59 -16.61
C ARG A 133 16.42 -20.51 -17.60
N LEU A 134 15.51 -19.53 -17.79
CA LEU A 134 15.87 -18.30 -18.50
C LEU A 134 16.78 -17.44 -17.63
N VAL A 135 17.86 -16.99 -18.17
CA VAL A 135 18.83 -16.08 -17.53
C VAL A 135 19.01 -14.82 -18.34
N CYS A 136 19.03 -13.68 -17.64
CA CYS A 136 19.50 -12.41 -18.19
C CYS A 136 20.99 -12.25 -17.89
N GLU A 137 21.76 -11.80 -18.87
CA GLU A 137 23.16 -11.45 -18.64
C GLU A 137 23.24 -10.04 -18.04
N ASN A 138 22.87 -9.91 -16.77
CA ASN A 138 23.08 -8.70 -16.01
C ASN A 138 24.38 -8.84 -15.21
N ALA A 139 25.30 -7.88 -15.38
CA ALA A 139 26.56 -7.87 -14.63
C ALA A 139 26.36 -7.71 -13.13
N GLU A 140 25.25 -7.11 -12.70
CA GLU A 140 24.91 -6.82 -11.32
C GLU A 140 23.45 -7.21 -11.02
N LYS A 141 23.18 -7.51 -9.76
CA LYS A 141 21.80 -7.69 -9.27
C LYS A 141 21.01 -6.39 -9.46
N CYS A 142 19.75 -6.53 -9.81
CA CYS A 142 18.87 -5.39 -10.03
C CYS A 142 18.06 -5.02 -8.76
N PRO A 143 17.81 -3.73 -8.51
CA PRO A 143 16.81 -3.31 -7.54
C PRO A 143 15.42 -3.78 -7.94
N VAL A 144 14.49 -3.82 -6.99
CA VAL A 144 13.13 -4.31 -7.22
C VAL A 144 12.06 -3.33 -6.75
N ILE A 145 11.05 -3.13 -7.59
CA ILE A 145 9.83 -2.40 -7.23
C ILE A 145 8.73 -3.41 -6.91
N LEU A 146 8.13 -3.30 -5.73
CA LEU A 146 7.01 -4.13 -5.26
C LEU A 146 5.75 -3.29 -5.14
N PHE A 147 4.66 -3.75 -5.74
CA PHE A 147 3.33 -3.15 -5.58
C PHE A 147 2.23 -4.19 -5.78
N LEU A 148 1.03 -3.90 -5.27
CA LEU A 148 -0.15 -4.72 -5.53
C LEU A 148 -0.94 -4.14 -6.71
N ASN A 149 -1.45 -5.02 -7.57
CA ASN A 149 -2.29 -4.64 -8.69
C ASN A 149 -3.78 -4.85 -8.39
N TYR A 150 -4.63 -4.18 -9.17
CA TYR A 150 -6.07 -4.11 -8.92
C TYR A 150 -6.89 -5.25 -9.52
N ARG A 151 -6.43 -5.86 -10.63
CA ARG A 151 -7.32 -6.71 -11.46
C ARG A 151 -6.69 -8.04 -11.81
N GLY A 152 -5.53 -8.33 -11.26
CA GLY A 152 -4.75 -9.53 -11.55
C GLY A 152 -3.52 -9.26 -12.42
N ASN A 153 -2.58 -10.16 -12.35
CA ASN A 153 -1.27 -10.00 -12.98
C ASN A 153 -1.32 -9.81 -14.50
N HIS A 154 -2.34 -10.37 -15.17
CA HIS A 154 -2.57 -10.23 -16.61
C HIS A 154 -2.91 -8.79 -17.05
N GLU A 155 -3.27 -7.88 -16.14
CA GLU A 155 -3.44 -6.47 -16.51
C GLU A 155 -2.12 -5.75 -16.81
N LEU A 156 -1.01 -6.26 -16.27
CA LEU A 156 0.31 -5.60 -16.32
C LEU A 156 1.04 -5.81 -17.65
N ALA A 157 0.72 -6.87 -18.40
CA ALA A 157 1.35 -7.18 -19.67
C ALA A 157 0.36 -7.87 -20.62
N THR A 158 0.70 -7.89 -21.92
CA THR A 158 -0.15 -8.49 -22.96
C THR A 158 0.13 -9.97 -23.21
N ASP A 159 1.12 -10.53 -22.51
CA ASP A 159 1.55 -11.93 -22.66
C ASP A 159 0.38 -12.90 -22.36
N PRO A 160 0.05 -13.79 -23.31
CA PRO A 160 -1.08 -14.71 -23.16
C PRO A 160 -0.86 -15.79 -22.09
N GLU A 161 0.40 -16.07 -21.74
CA GLU A 161 0.77 -17.04 -20.71
C GLU A 161 0.50 -16.56 -19.28
N ILE A 162 0.20 -15.26 -19.09
CA ILE A 162 -0.22 -14.77 -17.78
C ILE A 162 -1.70 -15.14 -17.58
N PRO A 163 -2.04 -15.99 -16.62
CA PRO A 163 -3.44 -16.39 -16.41
C PRO A 163 -4.33 -15.19 -16.06
N VAL A 164 -5.55 -15.19 -16.61
CA VAL A 164 -6.59 -14.25 -16.15
C VAL A 164 -6.88 -14.54 -14.69
N GLN A 165 -6.99 -13.49 -13.86
CA GLN A 165 -7.34 -13.60 -12.46
C GLN A 165 -8.65 -14.36 -12.26
N GLN A 166 -8.60 -15.49 -11.57
CA GLN A 166 -9.76 -16.36 -11.34
C GLN A 166 -10.52 -16.01 -10.06
N GLY A 167 -9.85 -15.37 -9.10
CA GLY A 167 -10.44 -14.93 -7.85
C GLY A 167 -11.44 -13.78 -8.01
N TRP A 168 -12.01 -13.38 -6.89
CA TRP A 168 -12.85 -12.20 -6.82
C TRP A 168 -12.04 -10.93 -7.12
N CYS A 169 -12.60 -10.03 -7.92
CA CYS A 169 -12.06 -8.69 -8.18
C CYS A 169 -13.16 -7.67 -7.93
N ARG A 170 -12.80 -6.52 -7.38
CA ARG A 170 -13.76 -5.43 -7.16
C ARG A 170 -14.44 -5.04 -8.47
N HIS A 171 -15.78 -5.06 -8.48
CA HIS A 171 -16.60 -4.71 -9.65
C HIS A 171 -16.31 -3.26 -10.11
N GLY A 172 -16.27 -3.06 -11.43
CA GLY A 172 -16.12 -1.74 -12.02
C GLY A 172 -16.16 -1.79 -13.54
N LYS A 173 -17.28 -1.36 -14.14
CA LYS A 173 -17.47 -1.35 -15.61
C LYS A 173 -16.35 -0.58 -16.33
N ALA A 174 -15.91 0.55 -15.77
CA ALA A 174 -14.80 1.33 -16.31
C ALA A 174 -13.49 0.53 -16.40
N TYR A 175 -13.38 -0.57 -15.65
CA TYR A 175 -12.18 -1.41 -15.57
C TYR A 175 -12.37 -2.78 -16.23
N ALA A 176 -13.49 -2.99 -16.94
CA ALA A 176 -13.85 -4.28 -17.55
C ALA A 176 -13.94 -5.45 -16.55
N ILE A 177 -14.29 -5.16 -15.29
CA ILE A 177 -14.62 -6.14 -14.27
C ILE A 177 -16.15 -6.25 -14.19
N GLU A 178 -16.69 -7.42 -14.50
CA GLU A 178 -18.12 -7.70 -14.50
C GLU A 178 -18.40 -8.83 -13.50
N ASN A 179 -19.45 -8.70 -12.69
CA ASN A 179 -19.83 -9.69 -11.68
C ASN A 179 -18.65 -10.11 -10.78
N ASN A 180 -17.81 -9.15 -10.41
CA ASN A 180 -16.61 -9.34 -9.57
C ASN A 180 -15.61 -10.36 -10.16
N ARG A 181 -15.53 -10.45 -11.49
CA ARG A 181 -14.60 -11.32 -12.22
C ARG A 181 -13.83 -10.54 -13.29
N ALA A 182 -12.53 -10.77 -13.34
CA ALA A 182 -11.70 -10.32 -14.45
C ALA A 182 -11.95 -11.18 -15.71
N SER A 183 -11.56 -10.67 -16.86
CA SER A 183 -11.67 -11.37 -18.14
C SER A 183 -10.50 -11.00 -19.04
N GLU A 184 -10.39 -11.60 -20.22
CA GLU A 184 -9.40 -11.22 -21.22
C GLU A 184 -9.47 -9.73 -21.62
N LYS A 185 -10.59 -9.06 -21.42
CA LYS A 185 -10.73 -7.61 -21.66
C LYS A 185 -9.83 -6.76 -20.75
N THR A 186 -9.37 -7.32 -19.63
CA THR A 186 -8.45 -6.65 -18.69
C THR A 186 -6.98 -6.89 -19.01
N ARG A 187 -6.64 -7.85 -19.89
CA ARG A 187 -5.27 -8.15 -20.28
C ARG A 187 -4.56 -6.93 -20.86
N GLY A 188 -3.35 -6.66 -20.36
CA GLY A 188 -2.53 -5.54 -20.79
C GLY A 188 -3.14 -4.15 -20.57
N ARG A 189 -4.26 -4.07 -19.82
CA ARG A 189 -4.96 -2.78 -19.62
C ARG A 189 -4.07 -1.73 -18.97
N ALA A 190 -3.24 -2.10 -18.02
CA ALA A 190 -2.31 -1.19 -17.38
C ALA A 190 -1.22 -0.64 -18.33
N ARG A 191 -1.05 -1.27 -19.50
CA ARG A 191 -0.10 -0.82 -20.54
C ARG A 191 -0.69 0.23 -21.48
N ARG A 192 -1.99 0.45 -21.46
CA ARG A 192 -2.68 1.36 -22.35
C ARG A 192 -2.49 2.80 -21.90
N THR A 193 -2.11 3.67 -22.81
CA THR A 193 -1.89 5.10 -22.54
C THR A 193 -3.19 5.89 -22.39
N ASP A 194 -4.32 5.31 -22.82
CA ASP A 194 -5.66 5.91 -22.67
C ASP A 194 -6.31 5.63 -21.30
N THR A 195 -5.59 4.98 -20.37
CA THR A 195 -6.03 4.78 -18.99
C THR A 195 -5.53 5.89 -18.08
N SER A 196 -6.17 6.08 -16.94
CA SER A 196 -5.74 7.04 -15.93
C SER A 196 -4.43 6.64 -15.21
N SER A 197 -4.03 5.39 -15.35
CA SER A 197 -2.90 4.80 -14.61
C SER A 197 -2.07 3.87 -15.51
N PRO A 198 -1.40 4.39 -16.55
CA PRO A 198 -0.56 3.57 -17.41
C PRO A 198 0.68 3.10 -16.64
N PHE A 199 0.96 1.81 -16.72
CA PHE A 199 2.16 1.21 -16.15
C PHE A 199 3.27 1.10 -17.22
N PRO A 200 4.34 1.91 -17.11
CA PRO A 200 5.39 1.96 -18.14
C PRO A 200 6.45 0.85 -17.92
N LEU A 201 6.04 -0.42 -18.05
CA LEU A 201 6.88 -1.58 -17.74
C LEU A 201 8.20 -1.54 -18.50
N GLU A 202 8.20 -1.14 -19.80
CA GLU A 202 9.43 -1.02 -20.60
C GLU A 202 10.39 0.01 -20.00
N THR A 203 9.87 1.15 -19.59
CA THR A 203 10.70 2.21 -18.97
C THR A 203 11.34 1.72 -17.69
N VAL A 204 10.57 1.02 -16.85
CA VAL A 204 11.04 0.49 -15.57
C VAL A 204 12.14 -0.56 -15.79
N LEU A 205 11.92 -1.51 -16.72
CA LEU A 205 12.91 -2.53 -17.06
C LEU A 205 14.16 -1.91 -17.72
N ALA A 206 13.99 -0.95 -18.63
CA ALA A 206 15.11 -0.24 -19.26
C ALA A 206 15.98 0.53 -18.25
N ARG A 207 15.37 1.03 -17.14
CA ARG A 207 16.09 1.64 -16.01
C ARG A 207 16.80 0.58 -15.14
N GLY A 208 16.64 -0.69 -15.43
CA GLY A 208 17.28 -1.82 -14.75
C GLY A 208 16.61 -2.24 -13.45
N TYR A 209 15.35 -1.92 -13.24
CA TYR A 209 14.56 -2.35 -12.09
C TYR A 209 13.78 -3.63 -12.42
N ALA A 210 13.82 -4.61 -11.54
CA ALA A 210 12.84 -5.68 -11.52
C ALA A 210 11.50 -5.16 -10.98
N VAL A 211 10.42 -5.82 -11.39
CA VAL A 211 9.06 -5.50 -10.92
C VAL A 211 8.42 -6.76 -10.36
N MET A 212 7.90 -6.68 -9.15
CA MET A 212 7.08 -7.73 -8.54
C MET A 212 5.70 -7.23 -8.20
N SER A 213 4.68 -7.99 -8.56
CA SER A 213 3.29 -7.64 -8.28
C SER A 213 2.42 -8.87 -8.02
N ALA A 214 1.35 -8.67 -7.25
CA ALA A 214 0.29 -9.65 -7.02
C ALA A 214 -1.07 -8.94 -6.93
N CYS A 215 -2.15 -9.66 -7.19
CA CYS A 215 -3.49 -9.12 -7.03
C CYS A 215 -3.85 -8.96 -5.55
N TYR A 216 -4.17 -7.75 -5.11
CA TYR A 216 -4.51 -7.48 -3.72
C TYR A 216 -5.76 -8.24 -3.23
N CYS A 217 -6.70 -8.52 -4.13
CA CYS A 217 -7.92 -9.24 -3.80
C CYS A 217 -7.70 -10.73 -3.46
N GLU A 218 -6.55 -11.31 -3.84
CA GLU A 218 -6.18 -12.66 -3.38
C GLU A 218 -5.80 -12.69 -1.89
N MET A 219 -5.36 -11.54 -1.39
CA MET A 219 -4.98 -11.39 0.02
C MET A 219 -6.19 -11.11 0.91
N SER A 220 -7.05 -10.20 0.46
CA SER A 220 -8.30 -9.82 1.10
C SER A 220 -9.19 -9.14 0.05
N PRO A 221 -10.39 -9.66 -0.25
CA PRO A 221 -11.34 -9.01 -1.16
C PRO A 221 -11.69 -7.59 -0.70
N ASP A 222 -11.65 -6.64 -1.61
CA ASP A 222 -11.96 -5.23 -1.34
C ASP A 222 -13.41 -4.92 -1.67
N VAL A 223 -14.30 -5.38 -0.80
CA VAL A 223 -15.76 -5.27 -0.95
C VAL A 223 -16.24 -3.81 -0.99
N ASP A 224 -17.42 -3.57 -1.58
CA ASP A 224 -18.09 -2.27 -1.51
C ASP A 224 -19.45 -2.42 -0.80
N VAL A 225 -19.45 -2.19 0.50
CA VAL A 225 -20.67 -2.32 1.31
C VAL A 225 -21.80 -1.37 0.84
N ARG A 226 -21.45 -0.25 0.18
CA ARG A 226 -22.46 0.66 -0.40
C ARG A 226 -23.14 0.08 -1.63
N GLN A 227 -22.52 -0.90 -2.29
CA GLN A 227 -23.10 -1.63 -3.42
C GLN A 227 -23.74 -2.94 -3.00
N GLY A 228 -23.81 -3.21 -1.69
CA GLY A 228 -24.46 -4.38 -1.12
C GLY A 228 -23.57 -5.60 -1.00
N ASP A 229 -22.26 -5.45 -1.16
CA ASP A 229 -21.32 -6.54 -0.84
C ASP A 229 -21.37 -6.84 0.66
N ASP A 230 -21.24 -8.11 1.04
CA ASP A 230 -21.11 -8.53 2.43
C ASP A 230 -19.71 -8.18 2.96
N GLU A 231 -19.65 -7.36 4.01
CA GLU A 231 -18.39 -7.00 4.66
C GLU A 231 -17.62 -8.24 5.13
N ALA A 232 -18.30 -9.28 5.59
CA ALA A 232 -17.67 -10.50 6.07
C ALA A 232 -16.79 -11.18 5.00
N PHE A 233 -17.13 -10.99 3.72
CA PHE A 233 -16.34 -11.54 2.62
C PHE A 233 -14.94 -10.90 2.50
N ALA A 234 -14.74 -9.66 2.95
CA ALA A 234 -13.42 -9.04 3.01
C ALA A 234 -12.43 -9.81 3.90
N TYR A 235 -12.96 -10.57 4.86
CA TYR A 235 -12.17 -11.34 5.82
C TYR A 235 -11.98 -12.80 5.39
N THR A 236 -11.80 -13.02 4.09
CA THR A 236 -11.40 -14.30 3.46
C THR A 236 -9.96 -14.18 2.90
N GLY A 237 -9.50 -15.15 2.12
CA GLY A 237 -8.13 -15.14 1.60
C GLY A 237 -7.11 -15.34 2.72
N LEU A 238 -6.16 -14.41 2.91
CA LEU A 238 -5.13 -14.54 3.95
C LEU A 238 -5.70 -14.65 5.36
N PHE A 239 -6.92 -14.20 5.61
CA PHE A 239 -7.56 -14.34 6.93
C PHE A 239 -7.76 -15.80 7.35
N GLU A 240 -7.74 -16.76 6.44
CA GLU A 240 -7.78 -18.19 6.75
C GLU A 240 -6.50 -18.70 7.46
N LEU A 241 -5.43 -17.92 7.45
CA LEU A 241 -4.18 -18.21 8.14
C LEU A 241 -4.21 -17.87 9.62
N TRP A 242 -5.12 -16.99 10.03
CA TRP A 242 -5.12 -16.38 11.36
C TRP A 242 -6.33 -16.85 12.16
N PRO A 243 -6.28 -16.70 13.50
CA PRO A 243 -7.44 -16.95 14.33
C PRO A 243 -8.65 -16.16 13.86
N LYS A 244 -9.84 -16.73 14.04
CA LYS A 244 -11.09 -16.02 13.74
C LYS A 244 -11.12 -14.66 14.43
N ARG A 245 -11.71 -13.67 13.76
CA ARG A 245 -11.90 -12.34 14.30
C ARG A 245 -12.66 -12.43 15.62
N ASP A 246 -12.15 -11.81 16.64
CA ASP A 246 -12.79 -11.69 17.93
C ASP A 246 -13.86 -10.57 17.85
N PRO A 247 -15.16 -10.84 18.05
CA PRO A 247 -16.19 -9.82 17.97
C PRO A 247 -16.05 -8.73 19.06
N ASP A 248 -15.37 -9.03 20.17
CA ASP A 248 -15.18 -8.10 21.27
C ASP A 248 -13.90 -7.27 21.14
N ALA A 249 -12.92 -7.74 20.36
CA ALA A 249 -11.69 -6.98 20.10
C ALA A 249 -11.94 -5.78 19.19
N THR A 250 -11.30 -4.66 19.52
CA THR A 250 -11.39 -3.42 18.73
C THR A 250 -10.28 -3.28 17.71
N ASP A 251 -9.23 -4.11 17.81
CA ASP A 251 -7.99 -4.05 17.04
C ASP A 251 -7.76 -5.30 16.16
N ASN A 252 -8.82 -5.95 15.72
CA ASN A 252 -8.71 -7.07 14.78
C ASN A 252 -7.94 -6.68 13.51
N ILE A 253 -7.24 -7.66 12.92
CA ILE A 253 -6.56 -7.52 11.62
C ILE A 253 -7.55 -6.97 10.57
N THR A 254 -7.08 -6.07 9.71
CA THR A 254 -7.88 -5.38 8.69
C THR A 254 -7.44 -5.77 7.28
N ALA A 255 -8.23 -5.41 6.28
CA ALA A 255 -7.87 -5.66 4.88
C ALA A 255 -6.55 -4.97 4.50
N ILE A 256 -6.36 -3.67 4.86
CA ILE A 256 -5.08 -2.98 4.62
C ILE A 256 -3.94 -3.68 5.37
N GLY A 257 -4.19 -4.16 6.59
CA GLY A 257 -3.22 -4.96 7.37
C GLY A 257 -2.83 -6.25 6.65
N ALA A 258 -3.80 -6.95 6.04
CA ALA A 258 -3.56 -8.17 5.26
C ALA A 258 -2.78 -7.87 3.96
N TRP A 259 -3.13 -6.79 3.24
CA TRP A 259 -2.40 -6.37 2.03
C TRP A 259 -0.95 -5.99 2.34
N ALA A 260 -0.72 -5.23 3.42
CA ALA A 260 0.62 -4.84 3.85
C ALA A 260 1.48 -6.07 4.26
N TRP A 261 0.87 -7.02 4.97
CA TRP A 261 1.52 -8.28 5.30
C TRP A 261 1.86 -9.09 4.05
N GLY A 262 0.92 -9.19 3.09
CA GLY A 262 1.15 -9.86 1.81
C GLY A 262 2.28 -9.22 1.01
N LEU A 263 2.37 -7.87 0.99
CA LEU A 263 3.46 -7.16 0.32
C LEU A 263 4.83 -7.50 0.95
N SER A 264 4.91 -7.63 2.28
CA SER A 264 6.12 -8.10 2.97
C SER A 264 6.47 -9.55 2.61
N ARG A 265 5.48 -10.42 2.34
CA ARG A 265 5.74 -11.79 1.83
C ARG A 265 6.29 -11.77 0.40
N GLY A 266 5.86 -10.81 -0.43
CA GLY A 266 6.49 -10.58 -1.73
C GLY A 266 7.97 -10.20 -1.62
N LEU A 267 8.33 -9.42 -0.61
CA LEU A 267 9.73 -9.11 -0.32
C LEU A 267 10.52 -10.35 0.13
N ASP A 268 9.90 -11.28 0.89
CA ASP A 268 10.54 -12.56 1.22
C ASP A 268 10.89 -13.35 -0.05
N LEU A 269 9.99 -13.39 -1.04
CA LEU A 269 10.27 -14.01 -2.34
C LEU A 269 11.41 -13.29 -3.06
N ALA A 270 11.43 -11.95 -3.07
CA ALA A 270 12.48 -11.18 -3.71
C ALA A 270 13.88 -11.54 -3.16
N PHE A 271 14.01 -11.77 -1.84
CA PHE A 271 15.27 -12.21 -1.22
C PHE A 271 15.74 -13.59 -1.68
N THR A 272 14.87 -14.43 -2.24
CA THR A 272 15.24 -15.76 -2.75
C THR A 272 15.69 -15.75 -4.21
N ILE A 273 15.51 -14.66 -4.93
CA ILE A 273 15.77 -14.56 -6.38
C ILE A 273 17.20 -14.04 -6.59
N PRO A 274 18.07 -14.85 -7.22
CA PRO A 274 19.50 -14.52 -7.33
C PRO A 274 19.80 -13.23 -8.09
N GLU A 275 18.97 -12.88 -9.06
CA GLU A 275 19.12 -11.69 -9.91
C GLU A 275 18.71 -10.39 -9.24
N ILE A 276 18.05 -10.46 -8.07
CA ILE A 276 17.51 -9.29 -7.38
C ILE A 276 18.42 -8.90 -6.20
N ASP A 277 18.71 -7.62 -6.07
CA ASP A 277 19.19 -7.00 -4.83
C ASP A 277 17.98 -6.51 -4.01
N ALA A 278 17.40 -7.41 -3.22
CA ALA A 278 16.21 -7.11 -2.43
C ALA A 278 16.46 -6.06 -1.30
N ALA A 279 17.72 -5.80 -0.96
CA ALA A 279 18.09 -4.69 -0.07
C ALA A 279 17.87 -3.31 -0.75
N LYS A 280 17.74 -3.29 -2.09
CA LYS A 280 17.36 -2.14 -2.89
C LYS A 280 15.90 -2.25 -3.34
N SER A 281 14.98 -2.42 -2.40
CA SER A 281 13.55 -2.56 -2.66
C SER A 281 12.81 -1.22 -2.56
N VAL A 282 11.90 -1.00 -3.49
CA VAL A 282 10.95 0.12 -3.48
C VAL A 282 9.55 -0.45 -3.29
N ALA A 283 8.85 -0.04 -2.24
CA ALA A 283 7.43 -0.32 -2.08
C ALA A 283 6.61 0.87 -2.58
N THR A 284 5.66 0.62 -3.50
CA THR A 284 4.79 1.65 -4.06
C THR A 284 3.36 1.16 -4.27
N GLY A 285 2.48 2.04 -4.67
CA GLY A 285 1.09 1.78 -4.99
C GLY A 285 0.31 3.08 -5.13
N CYS A 286 -0.90 2.99 -5.67
CA CYS A 286 -1.76 4.14 -5.92
C CYS A 286 -3.06 4.03 -5.12
N SER A 287 -3.60 5.16 -4.64
CA SER A 287 -4.90 5.19 -3.97
C SER A 287 -4.92 4.31 -2.70
N ARG A 288 -5.97 3.50 -2.50
CA ARG A 288 -6.02 2.51 -1.40
C ARG A 288 -4.80 1.59 -1.34
N LEU A 289 -4.24 1.24 -2.49
CA LEU A 289 -3.02 0.42 -2.55
C LEU A 289 -1.74 1.23 -2.31
N ALA A 290 -1.83 2.56 -2.09
CA ALA A 290 -0.74 3.37 -1.57
C ALA A 290 -0.69 3.38 -0.03
N LYS A 291 -1.84 3.17 0.64
CA LYS A 291 -1.90 2.96 2.09
C LYS A 291 -1.17 1.66 2.47
N THR A 292 -1.18 0.67 1.58
CA THR A 292 -0.51 -0.63 1.76
C THR A 292 1.01 -0.51 1.92
N PRO A 293 1.79 0.07 0.98
CA PRO A 293 3.24 0.23 1.14
C PRO A 293 3.59 1.16 2.30
N LEU A 294 2.79 2.19 2.58
CA LEU A 294 3.00 3.06 3.72
C LEU A 294 2.97 2.26 5.03
N LEU A 295 1.95 1.42 5.23
CA LEU A 295 1.84 0.54 6.39
C LEU A 295 2.90 -0.57 6.39
N ALA A 296 3.17 -1.20 5.22
CA ALA A 296 4.18 -2.23 5.10
C ALA A 296 5.57 -1.71 5.48
N CYS A 297 5.98 -0.55 4.96
CA CYS A 297 7.26 0.07 5.30
C CYS A 297 7.34 0.51 6.77
N SER A 298 6.22 0.93 7.36
CA SER A 298 6.14 1.22 8.79
C SER A 298 6.40 -0.03 9.65
N ARG A 299 5.92 -1.19 9.24
CA ARG A 299 6.02 -2.47 9.98
C ARG A 299 7.28 -3.28 9.66
N ASP A 300 7.77 -3.19 8.41
CA ASP A 300 8.87 -4.01 7.88
C ASP A 300 10.03 -3.11 7.42
N GLU A 301 11.10 -3.09 8.21
CA GLU A 301 12.27 -2.24 7.97
C GLU A 301 13.13 -2.69 6.79
N ARG A 302 12.87 -3.86 6.23
CA ARG A 302 13.63 -4.39 5.08
C ARG A 302 13.31 -3.66 3.77
N PHE A 303 12.14 -3.02 3.65
CA PHE A 303 11.87 -2.13 2.52
C PHE A 303 12.80 -0.92 2.57
N ALA A 304 13.55 -0.69 1.51
CA ALA A 304 14.55 0.39 1.47
C ALA A 304 13.94 1.76 1.17
N VAL A 305 12.96 1.83 0.29
CA VAL A 305 12.30 3.08 -0.16
C VAL A 305 10.80 2.90 -0.15
N CYS A 306 10.06 3.91 0.31
CA CYS A 306 8.60 3.96 0.27
C CYS A 306 8.12 5.09 -0.64
N VAL A 307 7.27 4.77 -1.63
CA VAL A 307 6.69 5.77 -2.54
C VAL A 307 5.17 5.61 -2.60
N PRO A 308 4.43 6.12 -1.60
CA PRO A 308 2.97 6.10 -1.63
C PRO A 308 2.44 7.19 -2.58
N ASN A 309 1.57 6.81 -3.54
CA ASN A 309 1.02 7.70 -4.54
C ASN A 309 -0.48 7.93 -4.31
N GLN A 310 -0.89 9.19 -4.09
CA GLN A 310 -2.30 9.60 -4.03
C GLN A 310 -3.10 8.78 -3.00
N THR A 311 -2.64 8.80 -1.75
CA THR A 311 -3.15 7.90 -0.70
C THR A 311 -4.59 8.18 -0.27
N GLY A 312 -5.03 9.45 -0.31
CA GLY A 312 -6.30 9.87 0.27
C GLY A 312 -6.36 9.73 1.79
N GLY A 313 -7.52 9.97 2.36
CA GLY A 313 -7.78 9.85 3.79
C GLY A 313 -7.31 8.50 4.35
N GLY A 314 -6.90 8.46 5.62
CA GLY A 314 -6.28 7.27 6.22
C GLY A 314 -4.96 6.82 5.62
N GLY A 315 -4.42 7.61 4.69
CA GLY A 315 -3.08 7.43 4.11
C GLY A 315 -2.09 8.45 4.66
N VAL A 316 -1.62 9.39 3.82
CA VAL A 316 -0.69 10.45 4.22
C VAL A 316 -1.40 11.73 4.69
N PRO A 317 -2.55 12.17 4.10
CA PRO A 317 -3.21 13.40 4.53
C PRO A 317 -3.57 13.39 6.01
N LEU A 318 -3.39 14.53 6.68
CA LEU A 318 -3.73 14.69 8.09
C LEU A 318 -5.24 14.56 8.32
N ALA A 319 -5.66 13.60 9.15
CA ALA A 319 -7.07 13.36 9.45
C ALA A 319 -7.68 14.53 10.26
N LYS A 320 -6.93 15.14 11.18
CA LYS A 320 -7.40 16.27 12.00
C LYS A 320 -7.71 17.52 11.19
N ARG A 321 -7.31 17.61 9.93
CA ARG A 321 -7.73 18.70 9.03
C ARG A 321 -9.20 18.59 8.61
N ASP A 322 -9.77 17.39 8.69
CA ASP A 322 -11.15 17.12 8.26
C ASP A 322 -11.46 17.74 6.89
N PHE A 323 -10.61 17.44 5.91
CA PHE A 323 -10.65 18.00 4.57
C PHE A 323 -10.67 16.87 3.52
N GLY A 324 -11.55 16.95 2.53
CA GLY A 324 -11.70 15.92 1.50
C GLY A 324 -12.24 14.60 2.06
N GLU A 325 -11.57 13.49 1.74
CA GLU A 325 -11.90 12.15 2.27
C GLU A 325 -11.59 12.12 3.77
N ASN A 326 -12.63 12.04 4.59
CA ASN A 326 -12.53 12.07 6.04
C ASN A 326 -12.90 10.74 6.68
N VAL A 327 -12.67 10.60 8.00
CA VAL A 327 -12.92 9.35 8.74
C VAL A 327 -14.36 8.86 8.59
N SER A 328 -15.33 9.76 8.57
CA SER A 328 -16.76 9.44 8.37
C SER A 328 -16.99 8.76 7.02
N THR A 329 -16.42 9.34 5.95
CA THR A 329 -16.52 8.79 4.59
C THR A 329 -15.84 7.42 4.47
N GLU A 330 -14.67 7.26 5.07
CA GLU A 330 -13.91 6.01 5.05
C GLU A 330 -14.65 4.89 5.77
N MET A 331 -15.11 5.15 7.00
CA MET A 331 -15.82 4.15 7.79
C MET A 331 -17.18 3.77 7.20
N ALA A 332 -17.87 4.71 6.56
CA ALA A 332 -19.12 4.42 5.87
C ALA A 332 -18.95 3.64 4.55
N SER A 333 -17.78 3.77 3.91
CA SER A 333 -17.54 3.18 2.57
C SER A 333 -16.70 1.91 2.60
N PHE A 334 -15.75 1.85 3.52
CA PHE A 334 -14.73 0.80 3.57
C PHE A 334 -14.41 0.39 5.01
N PRO A 335 -15.42 -0.03 5.82
CA PRO A 335 -15.19 -0.36 7.23
C PRO A 335 -14.15 -1.48 7.43
N HIS A 336 -14.01 -2.38 6.44
CA HIS A 336 -13.04 -3.48 6.47
C HIS A 336 -11.57 -3.02 6.33
N TRP A 337 -11.32 -1.77 5.89
CA TRP A 337 -9.95 -1.24 5.81
C TRP A 337 -9.36 -0.92 7.16
N TYR A 338 -10.21 -0.63 8.15
CA TYR A 338 -9.83 -0.15 9.47
C TYR A 338 -10.36 -1.06 10.58
N CYS A 339 -9.72 -1.02 11.73
CA CYS A 339 -10.22 -1.72 12.90
C CYS A 339 -11.35 -0.95 13.59
N ARG A 340 -12.13 -1.67 14.40
CA ARG A 340 -13.31 -1.08 15.07
C ARG A 340 -12.97 0.12 15.96
N ALA A 341 -11.76 0.16 16.51
CA ALA A 341 -11.31 1.29 17.33
C ALA A 341 -11.31 2.61 16.55
N TYR A 342 -11.08 2.58 15.21
CA TYR A 342 -11.03 3.78 14.39
C TYR A 342 -12.40 4.48 14.29
N ALA A 343 -13.50 3.74 14.41
CA ALA A 343 -14.86 4.27 14.33
C ALA A 343 -15.18 5.34 15.39
N LYS A 344 -14.48 5.36 16.53
CA LYS A 344 -14.67 6.38 17.58
C LYS A 344 -14.23 7.78 17.15
N TYR A 345 -13.48 7.87 16.05
CA TYR A 345 -12.98 9.14 15.51
C TYR A 345 -13.88 9.70 14.39
N VAL A 346 -14.96 9.00 14.02
CA VAL A 346 -15.99 9.54 13.12
C VAL A 346 -16.56 10.81 13.72
N ASP A 347 -16.49 11.91 12.97
CA ASP A 347 -16.90 13.27 13.43
C ASP A 347 -16.19 13.76 14.70
N ASN A 348 -15.03 13.19 15.01
CA ASN A 348 -14.26 13.46 16.23
C ASN A 348 -12.74 13.32 16.00
N GLU A 349 -12.26 13.70 14.84
CA GLU A 349 -10.86 13.55 14.42
C GLU A 349 -9.89 14.27 15.36
N GLN A 350 -10.35 15.38 16.00
CA GLN A 350 -9.55 16.14 16.96
C GLN A 350 -9.20 15.35 18.23
N ALA A 351 -9.98 14.31 18.57
CA ALA A 351 -9.72 13.45 19.73
C ALA A 351 -8.63 12.38 19.46
N MET A 352 -8.11 12.27 18.24
CA MET A 352 -7.02 11.35 17.92
C MET A 352 -5.75 11.77 18.68
N ALA A 353 -5.16 10.82 19.41
CA ALA A 353 -3.83 10.98 20.03
C ALA A 353 -2.69 10.64 19.08
N PHE A 354 -2.95 10.69 17.78
CA PHE A 354 -2.02 10.46 16.67
C PHE A 354 -2.58 11.12 15.41
N ASP A 355 -1.76 11.26 14.36
CA ASP A 355 -2.23 11.58 13.01
C ASP A 355 -1.24 11.01 11.99
N GLN A 356 -1.57 11.04 10.73
CA GLN A 356 -0.88 10.34 9.64
C GLN A 356 0.61 10.69 9.51
N HIS A 357 1.02 11.91 9.91
CA HIS A 357 2.43 12.29 9.95
C HIS A 357 3.29 11.36 10.83
N LEU A 358 2.72 10.76 11.90
CA LEU A 358 3.44 9.77 12.71
C LEU A 358 3.67 8.47 11.95
N LEU A 359 2.71 8.05 11.11
CA LEU A 359 2.89 6.87 10.26
C LEU A 359 4.02 7.11 9.24
N VAL A 360 4.06 8.29 8.61
CA VAL A 360 5.17 8.70 7.75
C VAL A 360 6.49 8.72 8.52
N ALA A 361 6.53 9.38 9.69
CA ALA A 361 7.71 9.47 10.55
C ALA A 361 8.25 8.10 10.95
N SER A 362 7.39 7.09 11.16
CA SER A 362 7.81 5.73 11.55
C SER A 362 8.71 5.04 10.52
N ILE A 363 8.79 5.56 9.29
CA ILE A 363 9.66 5.01 8.24
C ILE A 363 11.09 5.58 8.33
N ALA A 364 11.27 6.71 9.01
CA ALA A 364 12.61 7.32 9.18
C ALA A 364 13.62 6.32 9.80
N PRO A 365 14.90 6.34 9.37
CA PRO A 365 15.52 7.29 8.45
C PRO A 365 15.46 6.90 6.97
N ARG A 366 14.69 5.87 6.59
CA ARG A 366 14.59 5.37 5.22
C ARG A 366 13.92 6.39 4.30
N PRO A 367 14.30 6.44 2.99
CA PRO A 367 13.73 7.38 2.04
C PRO A 367 12.22 7.18 1.83
N VAL A 368 11.48 8.30 1.83
CA VAL A 368 10.05 8.36 1.52
C VAL A 368 9.80 9.48 0.49
N LEU A 369 9.12 9.16 -0.62
CA LEU A 369 8.61 10.16 -1.56
C LEU A 369 7.09 10.05 -1.61
N VAL A 370 6.39 11.06 -1.15
CA VAL A 370 4.93 11.14 -1.26
C VAL A 370 4.56 11.84 -2.57
N GLU A 371 3.72 11.18 -3.36
CA GLU A 371 3.27 11.68 -4.66
C GLU A 371 1.77 11.96 -4.63
N GLY A 372 1.39 13.24 -4.74
CA GLY A 372 0.03 13.70 -4.79
C GLY A 372 -0.45 14.09 -6.19
N PHE A 373 -1.72 14.44 -6.32
CA PHE A 373 -2.25 15.10 -7.50
C PHE A 373 -3.27 16.15 -7.09
N ASN A 374 -3.52 17.13 -7.95
CA ASN A 374 -4.36 18.28 -7.61
C ASN A 374 -5.84 17.88 -7.46
N SER A 375 -6.24 17.50 -6.25
CA SER A 375 -7.61 17.11 -5.91
C SER A 375 -7.93 17.45 -4.46
N GLY A 376 -9.05 18.14 -4.25
CA GLY A 376 -9.56 18.39 -2.90
C GLY A 376 -9.95 17.12 -2.15
N TRP A 377 -10.45 16.11 -2.86
CA TRP A 377 -10.78 14.81 -2.24
C TRP A 377 -9.61 14.16 -1.52
N PHE A 378 -8.41 14.27 -2.07
CA PHE A 378 -7.21 13.65 -1.52
C PHE A 378 -6.45 14.54 -0.52
N ASP A 379 -6.93 15.75 -0.25
CA ASP A 379 -6.26 16.74 0.63
C ASP A 379 -4.73 16.80 0.40
N THR A 380 -4.33 17.18 -0.80
CA THR A 380 -2.90 17.25 -1.17
C THR A 380 -2.08 18.22 -0.31
N LYS A 381 -2.74 19.24 0.26
CA LYS A 381 -2.11 20.12 1.24
C LYS A 381 -1.88 19.40 2.57
N GLY A 382 -2.84 18.58 3.00
CA GLY A 382 -2.69 17.71 4.16
C GLY A 382 -1.57 16.69 4.00
N GLU A 383 -1.38 16.13 2.79
CA GLU A 383 -0.23 15.24 2.49
C GLU A 383 1.11 15.98 2.70
N TRP A 384 1.23 17.18 2.14
CA TRP A 384 2.45 17.99 2.32
C TRP A 384 2.69 18.37 3.78
N LEU A 385 1.64 18.81 4.49
CA LEU A 385 1.71 19.17 5.92
C LEU A 385 2.12 17.96 6.77
N ALA A 386 1.65 16.75 6.43
CA ALA A 386 2.07 15.53 7.10
C ALA A 386 3.56 15.26 6.91
N CYS A 387 4.11 15.48 5.70
CA CYS A 387 5.54 15.38 5.45
C CYS A 387 6.34 16.44 6.23
N VAL A 388 5.83 17.68 6.32
CA VAL A 388 6.45 18.74 7.15
C VAL A 388 6.49 18.31 8.62
N ALA A 389 5.37 17.83 9.16
CA ALA A 389 5.26 17.42 10.55
C ALA A 389 6.05 16.13 10.88
N ALA A 390 6.30 15.28 9.89
CA ALA A 390 7.13 14.08 10.04
C ALA A 390 8.64 14.37 9.99
N SER A 391 9.07 15.48 9.36
CA SER A 391 10.48 15.85 9.13
C SER A 391 11.38 15.78 10.36
N PRO A 392 10.94 16.18 11.57
CA PRO A 392 11.77 16.10 12.77
C PRO A 392 12.34 14.70 13.04
N ALA A 393 11.66 13.61 12.62
CA ALA A 393 12.16 12.26 12.79
C ALA A 393 13.44 12.00 11.99
N TRP A 394 13.51 12.47 10.74
CA TRP A 394 14.73 12.37 9.92
C TRP A 394 15.83 13.26 10.47
N GLU A 395 15.50 14.51 10.82
CA GLU A 395 16.46 15.50 11.34
C GLU A 395 17.13 15.00 12.63
N PHE A 396 16.33 14.43 13.54
CA PHE A 396 16.82 13.82 14.77
C PHE A 396 17.76 12.63 14.52
N LEU A 397 17.55 11.89 13.44
CA LEU A 397 18.40 10.77 13.02
C LEU A 397 19.57 11.20 12.13
N GLY A 398 19.88 12.49 12.06
CA GLY A 398 20.99 13.04 11.29
C GLY A 398 20.80 13.00 9.78
N ARG A 399 19.53 12.97 9.32
CA ARG A 399 19.16 13.02 7.91
C ARG A 399 18.33 14.26 7.62
N PRO A 400 18.44 14.89 6.44
CA PRO A 400 17.57 16.01 6.12
C PRO A 400 16.10 15.54 6.01
N GLY A 401 15.21 16.33 6.61
CA GLY A 401 13.77 16.22 6.43
C GLY A 401 13.31 16.74 5.08
N LEU A 402 12.03 17.10 4.98
CA LEU A 402 11.46 17.72 3.78
C LEU A 402 12.16 19.08 3.51
N PRO A 403 12.54 19.39 2.27
CA PRO A 403 13.06 20.71 1.93
C PRO A 403 12.11 21.83 2.39
N LYS A 404 12.68 22.85 3.05
CA LYS A 404 11.89 23.99 3.54
C LYS A 404 11.33 24.79 2.38
N GLY A 405 10.09 25.23 2.50
CA GLY A 405 9.40 26.01 1.49
C GLY A 405 7.89 26.03 1.71
N ASP A 406 7.19 26.66 0.79
CA ASP A 406 5.74 26.70 0.76
C ASP A 406 5.17 25.43 0.11
N PHE A 407 3.86 25.23 0.25
CA PHE A 407 3.15 24.15 -0.43
C PHE A 407 3.41 24.23 -1.95
N PRO A 408 3.99 23.18 -2.58
CA PRO A 408 4.49 23.25 -3.95
C PRO A 408 3.37 23.39 -4.98
N ALA A 409 3.66 24.07 -6.08
CA ALA A 409 2.80 24.03 -7.26
C ALA A 409 2.82 22.64 -7.92
N ASN A 410 1.90 22.40 -8.87
CA ASN A 410 1.94 21.17 -9.66
C ASN A 410 3.27 21.07 -10.43
N PHE A 411 3.86 19.87 -10.45
CA PHE A 411 5.15 19.55 -11.09
C PHE A 411 6.37 20.25 -10.50
N ASP A 412 6.22 20.88 -9.33
CA ASP A 412 7.34 21.50 -8.62
C ASP A 412 8.10 20.46 -7.81
N THR A 413 9.33 20.17 -8.22
CA THR A 413 10.20 19.15 -7.61
C THR A 413 11.11 19.69 -6.49
N ARG A 414 11.02 20.98 -6.14
CA ARG A 414 11.88 21.59 -5.09
C ARG A 414 11.67 20.98 -3.71
N CYS A 415 10.49 20.38 -3.46
CA CYS A 415 10.21 19.64 -2.22
C CYS A 415 10.63 18.17 -2.26
N ILE A 416 11.36 17.70 -3.29
CA ILE A 416 11.93 16.35 -3.31
C ILE A 416 13.34 16.39 -2.67
N GLY A 417 13.40 16.12 -1.38
CA GLY A 417 14.65 15.99 -0.65
C GLY A 417 15.32 14.63 -0.88
N PRO A 418 16.52 14.43 -0.29
CA PRO A 418 17.23 13.16 -0.45
C PRO A 418 16.61 12.00 0.34
N TYR A 419 15.95 12.24 1.47
CA TYR A 419 15.34 11.22 2.30
C TYR A 419 13.83 11.37 2.45
N LEU A 420 13.31 12.59 2.51
CA LEU A 420 11.90 12.87 2.52
C LEU A 420 11.57 13.82 1.38
N GLY A 421 10.58 13.46 0.59
CA GLY A 421 10.12 14.27 -0.55
C GLY A 421 8.61 14.31 -0.63
N TYR A 422 8.11 15.41 -1.17
CA TYR A 422 6.73 15.58 -1.60
C TYR A 422 6.70 16.20 -2.99
N VAL A 423 5.87 15.64 -3.86
CA VAL A 423 5.61 16.18 -5.19
C VAL A 423 4.15 15.95 -5.55
N ARG A 424 3.59 16.85 -6.35
CA ARG A 424 2.24 16.67 -6.87
C ARG A 424 2.12 17.09 -8.32
N ARG A 425 1.10 16.62 -9.00
CA ARG A 425 0.80 16.97 -10.39
C ARG A 425 -0.65 17.35 -10.58
N GLY A 426 -0.97 17.93 -11.73
CA GLY A 426 -2.34 18.06 -12.23
C GLY A 426 -2.85 16.77 -12.88
N GLY A 427 -4.06 16.81 -13.42
CA GLY A 427 -4.66 15.71 -14.18
C GLY A 427 -5.59 14.82 -13.36
N GLN A 428 -5.74 13.56 -13.78
CA GLN A 428 -6.67 12.61 -13.20
C GLN A 428 -6.00 11.73 -12.13
N HIS A 429 -6.82 11.08 -11.28
CA HIS A 429 -6.39 10.09 -10.32
C HIS A 429 -5.78 8.86 -11.00
N GLY A 430 -4.62 8.41 -10.49
CA GLY A 430 -3.86 7.25 -10.98
C GLY A 430 -2.40 7.57 -11.23
N MET A 431 -1.50 6.60 -11.21
CA MET A 431 -0.09 6.80 -11.53
C MET A 431 0.12 7.01 -13.02
N THR A 432 0.84 8.05 -13.39
CA THR A 432 1.20 8.37 -14.77
C THR A 432 2.71 8.23 -14.99
N GLY A 433 3.19 8.43 -16.21
CA GLY A 433 4.61 8.43 -16.51
C GLY A 433 5.42 9.46 -15.70
N TYR A 434 4.81 10.56 -15.26
CA TYR A 434 5.48 11.52 -14.37
C TYR A 434 5.75 10.92 -13.00
N ASP A 435 4.74 10.28 -12.40
CA ASP A 435 4.86 9.65 -11.08
C ASP A 435 5.92 8.54 -11.13
N TRP A 436 5.88 7.68 -12.14
CA TRP A 436 6.89 6.63 -12.34
C TRP A 436 8.30 7.17 -12.52
N ASN A 437 8.48 8.28 -13.24
CA ASN A 437 9.80 8.91 -13.40
C ASN A 437 10.31 9.51 -12.09
N TRP A 438 9.46 10.18 -11.30
CA TRP A 438 9.86 10.70 -9.99
C TRP A 438 10.25 9.57 -9.04
N LEU A 439 9.47 8.48 -9.01
CA LEU A 439 9.79 7.28 -8.24
C LEU A 439 11.17 6.74 -8.62
N LEU A 440 11.42 6.52 -9.92
CA LEU A 440 12.68 5.98 -10.41
C LEU A 440 13.86 6.90 -10.11
N ASP A 441 13.74 8.20 -10.37
CA ASP A 441 14.78 9.19 -10.07
C ASP A 441 15.07 9.29 -8.57
N PHE A 442 14.04 9.17 -7.73
CA PHE A 442 14.20 9.18 -6.28
C PHE A 442 14.89 7.92 -5.78
N ALA A 443 14.51 6.75 -6.30
CA ALA A 443 15.11 5.47 -5.95
C ALA A 443 16.57 5.39 -6.41
N ASP A 444 16.90 5.84 -7.64
CA ASP A 444 18.29 5.89 -8.12
C ASP A 444 19.17 6.72 -7.18
N ARG A 445 18.70 7.90 -6.76
CA ARG A 445 19.43 8.74 -5.79
C ARG A 445 19.54 8.06 -4.42
N ALA A 446 18.54 7.32 -3.98
CA ALA A 446 18.57 6.60 -2.71
C ALA A 446 19.60 5.47 -2.73
N PHE A 447 19.72 4.75 -3.85
CA PHE A 447 20.59 3.58 -4.00
C PHE A 447 22.02 3.92 -4.39
N ALA A 448 22.30 5.14 -4.87
CA ALA A 448 23.63 5.63 -5.16
C ALA A 448 24.44 6.11 -3.95
N ARG A 449 23.85 6.10 -2.74
CA ARG A 449 24.45 6.61 -1.47
C ARG A 449 25.21 5.58 -0.67
#